data_1eb7598ef896769dc2bd0cf5904c2a67
#
_entry.id   1eb7598ef896769dc2bd0cf5904c2a67
#
_cell.length_a   1.000
_cell.length_b   1.000
_cell.length_c   1.000
_cell.angle_alpha   90.00
_cell.angle_beta   90.00
_cell.angle_gamma   90.00
#
_symmetry.space_group_name_H-M   'P 1'
#
loop_
_entity.id
_entity.type
_entity.pdbx_description
1 polymer ?
#
loop_
_entity_poly.entity_id
_entity_poly.type
_entity_poly.pdbx_seq_one_letter_code
_entity_poly.pdbx_strand_id
1 'polypeptide(L)' 'MLKLPPWDTPARRLARELRPLYAAVNRVHELEATPDASPVEIASAQRAVAVAAAELTRLVDAMRLLKAKRATVGYFGRA' A
#
# COMPACT_ATOMS: atom_id res chain seq x y z
N MET A 1 5.28 -10.68 23.26
CA MET A 1 4.38 -10.46 22.12
C MET A 1 3.93 -9.01 22.09
N LEU A 2 4.19 -8.35 20.99
CA LEU A 2 3.82 -6.95 20.84
C LEU A 2 2.33 -6.84 20.50
N LYS A 3 1.60 -6.24 21.42
CA LYS A 3 0.21 -5.88 21.14
C LYS A 3 0.20 -4.53 20.42
N LEU A 4 -0.52 -4.44 19.33
CA LEU A 4 -0.72 -3.16 18.66
C LEU A 4 -1.53 -2.24 19.58
N PRO A 5 -1.19 -0.94 19.63
CA PRO A 5 -1.97 0.01 20.39
C PRO A 5 -3.44 0.03 19.89
N PRO A 6 -4.42 0.27 20.77
CA PRO A 6 -5.83 0.28 20.35
C PRO A 6 -6.14 1.33 19.26
N TRP A 7 -5.33 2.38 19.16
CA TRP A 7 -5.49 3.39 18.12
C TRP A 7 -4.88 2.99 16.78
N ASP A 8 -4.10 1.91 16.71
CA ASP A 8 -3.45 1.45 15.47
C ASP A 8 -4.35 0.45 14.75
N THR A 9 -5.38 0.96 14.13
CA THR A 9 -6.33 0.15 13.36
C THR A 9 -5.77 -0.23 11.99
N PRO A 10 -6.29 -1.30 11.34
CA PRO A 10 -5.92 -1.63 9.97
C PRO A 10 -6.09 -0.47 8.99
N ALA A 11 -7.13 0.33 9.16
CA ALA A 11 -7.36 1.49 8.32
C ALA A 11 -6.25 2.53 8.45
N ARG A 12 -5.76 2.77 9.66
CA ARG A 12 -4.65 3.70 9.91
C ARG A 12 -3.35 3.17 9.33
N ARG A 13 -3.11 1.87 9.46
CA ARG A 13 -1.94 1.22 8.85
C ARG A 13 -1.96 1.37 7.35
N LEU A 14 -3.11 1.12 6.73
CA LEU A 14 -3.28 1.30 5.29
C LEU A 14 -3.04 2.75 4.88
N ALA A 15 -3.56 3.71 5.63
CA ALA A 15 -3.34 5.14 5.36
C ALA A 15 -1.85 5.51 5.42
N ARG A 16 -1.11 4.95 6.37
CA ARG A 16 0.35 5.17 6.45
C ARG A 16 1.08 4.57 5.26
N GLU A 17 0.67 3.40 4.79
CA GLU A 17 1.28 2.75 3.63
C GLU A 17 0.95 3.47 2.32
N LEU A 18 -0.14 4.22 2.28
CA LEU A 18 -0.50 5.04 1.13
C LEU A 18 0.40 6.26 0.95
N ARG A 19 1.01 6.76 2.01
CA ARG A 19 1.88 7.95 1.95
C ARG A 19 3.04 7.79 0.97
N PRO A 20 3.82 6.68 1.02
CA PRO A 20 4.89 6.48 0.04
C PRO A 20 4.37 6.42 -1.39
N LEU A 21 3.20 5.83 -1.61
CA LEU A 21 2.60 5.77 -2.93
C LEU A 21 2.22 7.16 -3.44
N TYR A 22 1.56 7.97 -2.63
CA TYR A 22 1.21 9.34 -3.00
C TYR A 22 2.44 10.19 -3.27
N ALA A 23 3.48 10.07 -2.43
CA ALA A 23 4.73 10.78 -2.63
C ALA A 23 5.39 10.39 -3.95
N ALA A 24 5.39 9.10 -4.28
CA ALA A 24 5.97 8.60 -5.52
C ALA A 24 5.17 9.09 -6.75
N VAL A 25 3.85 9.07 -6.68
CA VAL A 25 2.98 9.57 -7.76
C VAL A 25 3.20 11.06 -7.98
N ASN A 26 3.24 11.84 -6.91
CA ASN A 26 3.48 13.27 -7.00
C ASN A 26 4.85 13.57 -7.61
N ARG A 27 5.86 12.78 -7.28
CA ARG A 27 7.20 12.91 -7.86
C ARG A 27 7.18 12.70 -9.37
N VAL A 28 6.45 11.68 -9.84
CA VAL A 28 6.30 11.43 -11.28
C VAL A 28 5.63 12.63 -11.95
N HIS A 29 4.55 13.15 -11.38
CA HIS A 29 3.85 14.31 -11.93
C HIS A 29 4.75 15.55 -12.00
N GLU A 30 5.52 15.79 -10.96
CA GLU A 30 6.47 16.91 -10.92
C GLU A 30 7.51 16.77 -12.03
N LEU A 31 8.08 15.59 -12.22
CA LEU A 31 9.09 15.33 -13.24
C LEU A 31 8.51 15.42 -14.65
N GLU A 32 7.30 14.92 -14.86
CA GLU A 32 6.63 15.05 -16.16
C GLU A 32 6.32 16.50 -16.51
N ALA A 33 6.04 17.34 -15.51
CA ALA A 33 5.79 18.76 -15.70
C ALA A 33 7.07 19.58 -15.88
N THR A 34 8.23 19.02 -15.61
CA THR A 34 9.53 19.69 -15.72
C THR A 34 10.11 19.46 -17.11
N PRO A 35 10.29 20.53 -17.94
CA PRO A 35 10.77 20.36 -19.33
C PRO A 35 12.16 19.74 -19.44
N ASP A 36 13.03 19.98 -18.44
CA ASP A 36 14.42 19.52 -18.46
C ASP A 36 14.61 18.21 -17.68
N ALA A 37 13.54 17.55 -17.28
CA ALA A 37 13.65 16.31 -16.52
C ALA A 37 14.28 15.21 -17.38
N SER A 38 15.27 14.50 -16.80
CA SER A 38 15.94 13.40 -17.47
C SER A 38 14.99 12.22 -17.63
N PRO A 39 14.99 11.52 -18.80
CA PRO A 39 14.22 10.28 -18.93
C PRO A 39 14.59 9.22 -17.89
N VAL A 40 15.83 9.20 -17.43
CA VAL A 40 16.29 8.29 -16.38
C VAL A 40 15.61 8.61 -15.04
N GLU A 41 15.49 9.89 -14.71
CA GLU A 41 14.81 10.32 -13.49
C GLU A 41 13.33 9.96 -13.53
N ILE A 42 12.67 10.18 -14.67
CA ILE A 42 11.27 9.84 -14.84
C ILE A 42 11.07 8.33 -14.72
N ALA A 43 11.91 7.53 -15.36
CA ALA A 43 11.85 6.08 -15.27
C ALA A 43 12.08 5.58 -13.84
N SER A 44 13.02 6.17 -13.13
CA SER A 44 13.29 5.84 -11.72
C SER A 44 12.07 6.17 -10.82
N ALA A 45 11.46 7.32 -11.04
CA ALA A 45 10.25 7.72 -10.29
C ALA A 45 9.07 6.78 -10.58
N GLN A 46 8.89 6.41 -11.84
CA GLN A 46 7.83 5.45 -12.24
C GLN A 46 8.06 4.08 -11.59
N ARG A 47 9.32 3.66 -11.50
CA ARG A 47 9.67 2.40 -10.83
C ARG A 47 9.33 2.46 -9.34
N ALA A 48 9.57 3.60 -8.70
CA ALA A 48 9.22 3.81 -7.30
C ALA A 48 7.71 3.70 -7.08
N VAL A 49 6.90 4.23 -8.01
CA VAL A 49 5.44 4.07 -7.97
C VAL A 49 5.06 2.59 -8.07
N ALA A 50 5.67 1.86 -8.99
CA ALA A 50 5.38 0.43 -9.17
C ALA A 50 5.72 -0.39 -7.92
N VAL A 51 6.85 -0.10 -7.27
CA VAL A 51 7.25 -0.78 -6.03
C VAL A 51 6.28 -0.47 -4.91
N ALA A 52 5.92 0.80 -4.72
CA ALA A 52 4.98 1.20 -3.68
C ALA A 52 3.59 0.58 -3.90
N ALA A 53 3.13 0.54 -5.14
CA ALA A 53 1.85 -0.08 -5.51
C ALA A 53 1.86 -1.59 -5.25
N ALA A 54 2.97 -2.27 -5.54
CA ALA A 54 3.11 -3.70 -5.27
C ALA A 54 3.07 -4.00 -3.78
N GLU A 55 3.72 -3.21 -2.96
CA GLU A 55 3.68 -3.36 -1.50
C GLU A 55 2.28 -3.14 -0.95
N LEU A 56 1.59 -2.11 -1.46
CA LEU A 56 0.21 -1.85 -1.07
C LEU A 56 -0.70 -3.02 -1.45
N THR A 57 -0.53 -3.58 -2.64
CA THR A 57 -1.30 -4.74 -3.09
C THR A 57 -1.08 -5.94 -2.16
N ARG A 58 0.15 -6.20 -1.75
CA ARG A 58 0.45 -7.28 -0.79
C ARG A 58 -0.26 -7.07 0.53
N LEU A 59 -0.28 -5.84 1.03
CA LEU A 59 -0.96 -5.51 2.28
C LEU A 59 -2.47 -5.73 2.17
N VAL A 60 -3.07 -5.26 1.09
CA VAL A 60 -4.50 -5.43 0.82
C VAL A 60 -4.85 -6.91 0.70
N ASP A 61 -4.04 -7.69 -0.03
CA ASP A 61 -4.27 -9.12 -0.19
C ASP A 61 -4.15 -9.86 1.14
N ALA A 62 -3.18 -9.49 1.99
CA ALA A 62 -3.04 -10.06 3.32
C ALA A 62 -4.26 -9.77 4.18
N MET A 63 -4.80 -8.56 4.11
CA MET A 63 -6.02 -8.18 4.84
C MET A 63 -7.24 -8.96 4.35
N ARG A 64 -7.37 -9.13 3.04
CA ARG A 64 -8.45 -9.93 2.44
C ARG A 64 -8.37 -11.39 2.86
N LEU A 65 -7.16 -11.94 2.88
CA LEU A 65 -6.94 -13.33 3.28
C LEU A 65 -7.33 -13.55 4.74
N LEU A 66 -6.95 -12.63 5.63
CA LEU A 66 -7.34 -12.69 7.04
C LEU A 66 -8.85 -12.62 7.22
N LYS A 67 -9.50 -11.73 6.49
CA LYS A 67 -10.95 -11.58 6.52
C LYS A 67 -11.64 -12.86 6.03
N ALA A 68 -11.14 -13.45 4.96
CA ALA A 68 -11.68 -14.69 4.41
C ALA A 68 -11.52 -15.85 5.40
N LYS A 69 -10.36 -15.97 6.05
CA LYS A 69 -10.12 -16.98 7.08
C LYS A 69 -11.07 -16.83 8.26
N ARG A 70 -11.30 -15.61 8.73
CA ARG A 70 -12.24 -15.34 9.81
C ARG A 70 -13.67 -15.71 9.44
N ALA A 71 -14.08 -15.36 8.24
CA ALA A 71 -15.42 -15.70 7.74
C ALA A 71 -15.59 -17.21 7.64
N THR A 72 -14.58 -17.94 7.13
CA THR A 72 -14.60 -19.40 7.00
C THR A 72 -14.70 -20.06 8.37
N VAL A 73 -13.87 -19.63 9.31
CA VAL A 73 -13.89 -20.17 10.68
C VAL A 73 -15.25 -19.92 11.34
N GLY A 74 -15.80 -18.73 11.19
CA GLY A 74 -17.11 -18.41 11.73
C GLY A 74 -18.22 -19.25 11.13
N TYR A 75 -18.15 -19.51 9.83
CA TYR A 75 -19.11 -20.37 9.13
C TYR A 75 -19.09 -21.81 9.65
N PHE A 76 -17.91 -22.39 9.72
CA PHE A 76 -17.76 -23.76 10.22
C PHE A 76 -18.05 -23.88 11.72
N GLY A 77 -17.83 -22.84 12.47
CA GLY A 77 -18.13 -22.80 13.89
C GLY A 77 -19.62 -22.94 14.21
N ARG A 78 -20.48 -22.71 13.26
CA ARG A 78 -21.92 -22.88 13.41
C ARG A 78 -22.41 -24.29 13.08
N ALA A 79 -21.63 -25.00 12.37
CA ALA A 79 -21.96 -26.36 12.05
C ALA A 79 -21.74 -27.29 13.24
#